data_ee2fecd7659da2123b681244984603c6
#
_entry.id   ee2fecd7659da2123b681244984603c6
#
_cell.length_a   1.000
_cell.length_b   1.000
_cell.length_c   1.000
_cell.angle_alpha   90.00
_cell.angle_beta   90.00
_cell.angle_gamma   90.00
#
_symmetry.space_group_name_H-M   'P 1'
#
loop_
_entity.id
_entity.type
_entity.pdbx_description
1 polymer ?
#
loop_
_entity_poly.entity_id
_entity_poly.type
_entity_poly.pdbx_seq_one_letter_code
_entity_poly.pdbx_strand_id
1 'polypeptide(L)'
;MAGKRPKSRSAVTLIEVMAAIVIVAIAVLGASGYRYYSTLDAKRADMQSTAARIALLLCENWRGRGYDLDRVGTYDPVAHLTSANLVVAASNGVGPAYPSEFTLLGKYQITADGVNYWAALSYDDGADGLRALNVVVAWAQRQTGSAADSAAAAGLDKTFKLTTYVSE
;
A
#
# COMPACT_ATOMS: atom_id res chain seq x y z
N MET A 1 49.86 -60.18 -9.07
CA MET A 1 49.71 -58.89 -9.80
C MET A 1 48.26 -58.74 -10.21
N ALA A 2 47.48 -57.89 -9.53
CA ALA A 2 46.05 -57.64 -9.82
C ALA A 2 45.95 -56.48 -10.82
N GLY A 3 45.49 -56.78 -12.01
CA GLY A 3 45.29 -55.80 -13.09
C GLY A 3 44.12 -54.86 -12.77
N LYS A 4 44.40 -53.59 -12.63
CA LYS A 4 43.43 -52.50 -12.43
C LYS A 4 42.66 -52.32 -13.75
N ARG A 5 41.37 -52.75 -13.82
CA ARG A 5 40.50 -52.50 -14.96
C ARG A 5 40.34 -51.02 -15.22
N PRO A 6 40.55 -50.53 -16.45
CA PRO A 6 40.28 -49.12 -16.77
C PRO A 6 38.79 -48.87 -16.64
N LYS A 7 38.40 -47.82 -15.86
CA LYS A 7 37.03 -47.31 -15.84
C LYS A 7 36.69 -46.78 -17.24
N SER A 8 35.71 -47.41 -17.90
CA SER A 8 35.15 -46.90 -19.15
C SER A 8 34.54 -45.51 -18.88
N ARG A 9 35.10 -44.48 -19.47
CA ARG A 9 34.48 -43.16 -19.51
C ARG A 9 33.34 -43.25 -20.52
N SER A 10 32.08 -43.28 -20.07
CA SER A 10 30.93 -43.14 -20.95
C SER A 10 31.02 -41.80 -21.67
N ALA A 11 31.07 -41.79 -22.98
CA ALA A 11 30.99 -40.58 -23.78
C ALA A 11 29.53 -40.05 -23.68
N VAL A 12 29.38 -38.79 -23.31
CA VAL A 12 28.08 -38.12 -23.28
C VAL A 12 27.57 -38.03 -24.72
N THR A 13 26.35 -38.49 -24.96
CA THR A 13 25.73 -38.43 -26.28
C THR A 13 25.24 -37.01 -26.59
N LEU A 14 25.24 -36.63 -27.88
CA LEU A 14 24.74 -35.34 -28.34
C LEU A 14 23.30 -35.09 -27.86
N ILE A 15 22.45 -36.12 -27.85
CA ILE A 15 21.06 -36.01 -27.42
C ILE A 15 20.92 -35.71 -25.92
N GLU A 16 21.83 -36.23 -25.10
CA GLU A 16 21.87 -35.99 -23.67
C GLU A 16 22.19 -34.51 -23.36
N VAL A 17 23.14 -33.92 -24.11
CA VAL A 17 23.47 -32.51 -24.02
C VAL A 17 22.30 -31.63 -24.46
N MET A 18 21.63 -31.98 -25.56
CA MET A 18 20.45 -31.25 -26.02
C MET A 18 19.32 -31.33 -25.00
N ALA A 19 19.04 -32.48 -24.43
CA ALA A 19 18.03 -32.64 -23.38
C ALA A 19 18.38 -31.82 -22.12
N ALA A 20 19.63 -31.81 -21.68
CA ALA A 20 20.08 -31.02 -20.55
C ALA A 20 19.89 -29.50 -20.79
N ILE A 21 20.22 -29.01 -21.98
CA ILE A 21 20.03 -27.59 -22.34
C ILE A 21 18.54 -27.21 -22.28
N VAL A 22 17.65 -28.05 -22.79
CA VAL A 22 16.19 -27.80 -22.76
C VAL A 22 15.68 -27.74 -21.32
N ILE A 23 16.10 -28.66 -20.47
CA ILE A 23 15.70 -28.69 -19.06
C ILE A 23 16.20 -27.43 -18.36
N VAL A 24 17.45 -27.01 -18.56
CA VAL A 24 18.02 -25.79 -17.98
C VAL A 24 17.26 -24.54 -18.48
N ALA A 25 16.94 -24.49 -19.77
CA ALA A 25 16.18 -23.36 -20.32
C ALA A 25 14.80 -23.22 -19.66
N ILE A 26 14.06 -24.33 -19.49
CA ILE A 26 12.76 -24.32 -18.79
C ILE A 26 12.92 -23.90 -17.34
N ALA A 27 13.95 -24.38 -16.64
CA ALA A 27 14.21 -24.02 -15.25
C ALA A 27 14.51 -22.52 -15.10
N VAL A 28 15.30 -21.93 -16.00
CA VAL A 28 15.63 -20.48 -16.00
C VAL A 28 14.39 -19.63 -16.28
N LEU A 29 13.56 -20.02 -17.25
CA LEU A 29 12.33 -19.32 -17.55
C LEU A 29 11.35 -19.35 -16.35
N GLY A 30 11.21 -20.51 -15.72
CA GLY A 30 10.37 -20.67 -14.52
C GLY A 30 10.87 -19.81 -13.35
N ALA A 31 12.17 -19.82 -13.09
CA ALA A 31 12.78 -19.02 -12.03
C ALA A 31 12.62 -17.50 -12.29
N SER A 32 12.75 -17.08 -13.54
CA SER A 32 12.57 -15.66 -13.93
C SER A 32 11.13 -15.18 -13.73
N GLY A 33 10.16 -16.01 -14.13
CA GLY A 33 8.74 -15.74 -13.88
C GLY A 33 8.41 -15.62 -12.40
N TYR A 34 8.91 -16.55 -11.59
CA TYR A 34 8.71 -16.51 -10.13
C TYR A 34 9.27 -15.23 -9.50
N ARG A 35 10.47 -14.81 -9.88
CA ARG A 35 11.06 -13.55 -9.38
C ARG A 35 10.22 -12.34 -9.74
N TYR A 36 9.69 -12.28 -10.95
CA TYR A 36 8.83 -11.18 -11.38
C TYR A 36 7.56 -11.09 -10.53
N TYR A 37 6.85 -12.18 -10.33
CA TYR A 37 5.64 -12.18 -9.48
C TYR A 37 5.95 -11.88 -8.02
N SER A 38 7.03 -12.41 -7.48
CA SER A 38 7.47 -12.13 -6.11
C SER A 38 7.75 -10.64 -5.89
N THR A 39 8.38 -9.95 -6.84
CA THR A 39 8.62 -8.50 -6.73
C THR A 39 7.33 -7.68 -6.83
N LEU A 40 6.36 -8.11 -7.62
CA LEU A 40 5.05 -7.46 -7.68
C LEU A 40 4.29 -7.60 -6.36
N ASP A 41 4.30 -8.78 -5.77
CA ASP A 41 3.63 -9.03 -4.49
C ASP A 41 4.31 -8.29 -3.34
N ALA A 42 5.63 -8.19 -3.35
CA ALA A 42 6.37 -7.39 -2.39
C ALA A 42 5.97 -5.90 -2.48
N LYS A 43 5.88 -5.33 -3.68
CA LYS A 43 5.42 -3.94 -3.87
C LYS A 43 3.98 -3.73 -3.38
N ARG A 44 3.09 -4.69 -3.61
CA ARG A 44 1.70 -4.62 -3.13
C ARG A 44 1.63 -4.61 -1.61
N ALA A 45 2.40 -5.50 -0.97
CA ALA A 45 2.49 -5.56 0.48
C ALA A 45 3.07 -4.28 1.08
N ASP A 46 4.07 -3.68 0.43
CA ASP A 46 4.68 -2.42 0.85
C ASP A 46 3.67 -1.26 0.77
N MET A 47 2.93 -1.11 -0.34
CA MET A 47 1.88 -0.10 -0.47
C MET A 47 0.79 -0.27 0.59
N GLN A 48 0.37 -1.50 0.89
CA GLN A 48 -0.61 -1.78 1.92
C GLN A 48 -0.08 -1.44 3.32
N SER A 49 1.17 -1.77 3.61
CA SER A 49 1.85 -1.42 4.87
C SER A 49 1.95 0.10 5.03
N THR A 50 2.30 0.82 3.98
CA THR A 50 2.36 2.28 3.97
C THR A 50 0.99 2.91 4.19
N ALA A 51 -0.07 2.40 3.54
CA ALA A 51 -1.44 2.85 3.77
C ALA A 51 -1.89 2.66 5.23
N ALA A 52 -1.55 1.52 5.85
CA ALA A 52 -1.83 1.27 7.26
C ALA A 52 -1.07 2.23 8.19
N ARG A 53 0.20 2.52 7.90
CA ARG A 53 0.99 3.52 8.64
C ARG A 53 0.41 4.92 8.52
N ILE A 54 -0.02 5.33 7.33
CA ILE A 54 -0.70 6.61 7.09
C ILE A 54 -1.99 6.68 7.92
N ALA A 55 -2.81 5.63 7.89
CA ALA A 55 -4.05 5.60 8.66
C ALA A 55 -3.80 5.71 10.17
N LEU A 56 -2.82 4.98 10.70
CA LEU A 56 -2.40 5.09 12.11
C LEU A 56 -1.91 6.49 12.45
N LEU A 57 -1.02 7.05 11.63
CA LEU A 57 -0.47 8.38 11.84
C LEU A 57 -1.57 9.45 11.87
N LEU A 58 -2.56 9.37 10.98
CA LEU A 58 -3.70 10.27 10.97
C LEU A 58 -4.57 10.10 12.22
N CYS A 59 -4.85 8.87 12.64
CA CYS A 59 -5.60 8.58 13.86
C CYS A 59 -4.89 9.10 15.10
N GLU A 60 -3.59 8.85 15.24
CA GLU A 60 -2.80 9.28 16.40
C GLU A 60 -2.65 10.80 16.46
N ASN A 61 -2.41 11.43 15.30
CA ASN A 61 -2.34 12.88 15.23
C ASN A 61 -3.68 13.52 15.62
N TRP A 62 -4.77 12.95 15.15
CA TRP A 62 -6.11 13.41 15.50
C TRP A 62 -6.39 13.20 16.99
N ARG A 63 -6.09 12.02 17.54
CA ARG A 63 -6.25 11.67 18.94
C ARG A 63 -5.39 12.52 19.88
N GLY A 64 -4.13 12.80 19.50
CA GLY A 64 -3.15 13.49 20.36
C GLY A 64 -3.41 14.98 20.54
N ARG A 65 -4.29 15.60 19.76
CA ARG A 65 -4.56 17.03 19.80
C ARG A 65 -5.81 17.44 20.57
N GLY A 66 -6.39 16.52 21.35
CA GLY A 66 -7.54 16.79 22.21
C GLY A 66 -8.71 17.31 21.40
N TYR A 67 -9.52 16.46 20.98
CA TYR A 67 -10.86 16.46 20.39
C TYR A 67 -11.68 17.77 20.39
N ASP A 68 -11.06 18.93 20.31
CA ASP A 68 -11.74 20.21 20.22
C ASP A 68 -12.42 20.33 18.84
N LEU A 69 -13.46 19.47 18.64
CA LEU A 69 -14.30 19.46 17.44
C LEU A 69 -15.25 20.66 17.41
N ASP A 70 -15.39 21.42 18.49
CA ASP A 70 -16.08 22.73 18.49
C ASP A 70 -15.35 23.73 17.58
N ARG A 71 -14.12 23.42 17.18
CA ARG A 71 -13.35 24.13 16.16
C ARG A 71 -13.40 23.47 14.78
N VAL A 72 -14.43 22.73 14.46
CA VAL A 72 -14.69 22.24 13.10
C VAL A 72 -14.71 23.44 12.15
N GLY A 73 -13.70 23.53 11.29
CA GLY A 73 -13.52 24.65 10.34
C GLY A 73 -12.22 25.44 10.53
N THR A 74 -11.56 25.38 11.70
CA THR A 74 -10.29 26.07 11.94
C THR A 74 -9.12 25.11 12.12
N TYR A 75 -9.39 23.82 12.29
CA TYR A 75 -8.39 22.81 12.56
C TYR A 75 -8.12 21.95 11.31
N ASP A 76 -6.91 22.03 10.80
CA ASP A 76 -6.41 21.11 9.77
C ASP A 76 -5.69 19.94 10.46
N PRO A 77 -6.31 18.73 10.49
CA PRO A 77 -5.72 17.57 11.17
C PRO A 77 -4.40 17.12 10.56
N VAL A 78 -4.02 17.66 9.42
CA VAL A 78 -2.84 17.24 8.66
C VAL A 78 -1.78 18.34 8.52
N ALA A 79 -2.03 19.55 8.98
CA ALA A 79 -1.15 20.73 8.79
C ALA A 79 0.31 20.53 9.26
N HIS A 80 0.55 19.58 10.17
CA HIS A 80 1.88 19.33 10.75
C HIS A 80 2.49 17.99 10.34
N LEU A 81 1.82 17.26 9.43
CA LEU A 81 2.28 15.92 9.01
C LEU A 81 3.22 15.96 7.82
N THR A 82 3.42 17.12 7.20
CA THR A 82 4.34 17.24 6.06
C THR A 82 5.78 17.12 6.52
N SER A 83 6.51 16.19 5.92
CA SER A 83 7.94 15.95 6.12
C SER A 83 8.62 15.72 4.77
N ALA A 84 9.93 15.50 4.76
CA ALA A 84 10.69 15.28 3.52
C ALA A 84 10.14 14.13 2.65
N ASN A 85 9.59 13.09 3.29
CA ASN A 85 9.09 11.88 2.60
C ASN A 85 7.56 11.75 2.63
N LEU A 86 6.87 12.69 3.28
CA LEU A 86 5.42 12.70 3.42
C LEU A 86 4.88 14.09 3.13
N VAL A 87 4.25 14.26 2.00
CA VAL A 87 3.59 15.52 1.61
C VAL A 87 2.09 15.34 1.71
N VAL A 88 1.43 16.20 2.47
CA VAL A 88 -0.02 16.17 2.67
C VAL A 88 -0.63 17.44 2.11
N ALA A 89 -1.66 17.28 1.28
CA ALA A 89 -2.40 18.38 0.67
C ALA A 89 -3.90 18.11 0.74
N ALA A 90 -4.71 19.16 0.82
CA ALA A 90 -6.16 19.04 0.67
C ALA A 90 -6.50 18.55 -0.74
N SER A 91 -7.40 17.56 -0.85
CA SER A 91 -7.71 16.92 -2.14
C SER A 91 -8.91 17.53 -2.86
N ASN A 92 -9.38 18.72 -2.46
CA ASN A 92 -10.52 19.41 -3.07
C ASN A 92 -11.76 18.50 -3.26
N GLY A 93 -12.04 17.65 -2.26
CA GLY A 93 -13.18 16.72 -2.28
C GLY A 93 -12.92 15.38 -2.96
N VAL A 94 -11.77 15.21 -3.62
CA VAL A 94 -11.38 13.93 -4.23
C VAL A 94 -10.89 12.98 -3.14
N GLY A 95 -11.35 11.72 -3.15
CA GLY A 95 -10.88 10.72 -2.19
C GLY A 95 -11.87 9.58 -2.00
N PRO A 96 -11.53 8.61 -1.14
CA PRO A 96 -12.37 7.44 -0.93
C PRO A 96 -13.73 7.78 -0.33
N ALA A 97 -14.68 6.87 -0.51
CA ALA A 97 -15.95 6.91 0.19
C ALA A 97 -15.71 6.62 1.69
N TYR A 98 -16.52 7.25 2.52
CA TYR A 98 -16.56 7.06 3.98
C TYR A 98 -17.98 6.60 4.37
N PRO A 99 -18.20 6.04 5.57
CA PRO A 99 -19.53 5.63 6.01
C PRO A 99 -20.51 6.82 6.03
N SER A 100 -21.73 6.61 5.54
CA SER A 100 -22.73 7.68 5.37
C SER A 100 -23.25 8.24 6.68
N GLU A 101 -23.18 7.47 7.75
CA GLU A 101 -23.53 7.86 9.12
C GLU A 101 -22.48 8.76 9.78
N PHE A 102 -21.26 8.82 9.23
CA PHE A 102 -20.17 9.62 9.77
C PHE A 102 -20.14 11.03 9.17
N THR A 103 -19.79 11.99 9.99
CA THR A 103 -19.54 13.36 9.57
C THR A 103 -18.14 13.48 8.97
N LEU A 104 -18.04 13.98 7.74
CA LEU A 104 -16.75 14.18 7.07
C LEU A 104 -15.98 15.34 7.67
N LEU A 105 -14.75 15.11 8.08
CA LEU A 105 -13.82 16.16 8.50
C LEU A 105 -13.04 16.75 7.32
N GLY A 106 -12.54 15.89 6.45
CA GLY A 106 -11.78 16.31 5.28
C GLY A 106 -11.30 15.16 4.45
N LYS A 107 -10.91 15.51 3.22
CA LYS A 107 -10.24 14.59 2.29
C LYS A 107 -8.87 15.14 1.91
N TYR A 108 -7.87 14.27 1.88
CA TYR A 108 -6.47 14.63 1.73
C TYR A 108 -5.80 13.74 0.71
N GLN A 109 -4.90 14.32 -0.06
CA GLN A 109 -3.94 13.60 -0.88
C GLN A 109 -2.62 13.55 -0.13
N ILE A 110 -2.06 12.36 0.01
CA ILE A 110 -0.83 12.10 0.74
C ILE A 110 0.14 11.43 -0.21
N THR A 111 1.27 12.06 -0.46
CA THR A 111 2.34 11.46 -1.24
C THR A 111 3.40 10.91 -0.28
N ALA A 112 3.61 9.60 -0.30
CA ALA A 112 4.61 8.91 0.50
C ALA A 112 5.50 8.09 -0.43
N ASP A 113 6.82 8.31 -0.37
CA ASP A 113 7.83 7.64 -1.21
C ASP A 113 7.49 7.64 -2.72
N GLY A 114 6.93 8.77 -3.19
CA GLY A 114 6.54 8.95 -4.60
C GLY A 114 5.24 8.25 -5.01
N VAL A 115 4.53 7.63 -4.06
CA VAL A 115 3.21 7.00 -4.26
C VAL A 115 2.12 7.91 -3.70
N ASN A 116 1.04 8.11 -4.45
CA ASN A 116 -0.10 8.90 -4.00
C ASN A 116 -1.14 8.03 -3.32
N TYR A 117 -1.55 8.46 -2.14
CA TYR A 117 -2.63 7.91 -1.33
C TYR A 117 -3.70 8.99 -1.15
N TRP A 118 -4.95 8.60 -1.04
CA TRP A 118 -6.06 9.50 -0.73
C TRP A 118 -6.67 9.06 0.59
N ALA A 119 -6.83 9.99 1.51
CA ALA A 119 -7.42 9.73 2.82
C ALA A 119 -8.72 10.51 2.99
N ALA A 120 -9.73 9.88 3.57
CA ALA A 120 -10.92 10.53 4.08
C ALA A 120 -10.97 10.34 5.59
N LEU A 121 -11.10 11.44 6.34
CA LEU A 121 -11.26 11.47 7.78
C LEU A 121 -12.72 11.79 8.09
N SER A 122 -13.35 10.98 8.92
CA SER A 122 -14.74 11.14 9.33
C SER A 122 -14.94 10.68 10.77
N TYR A 123 -15.93 11.22 11.45
CA TYR A 123 -16.24 10.88 12.84
C TYR A 123 -17.74 10.68 13.03
N ASP A 124 -18.07 9.97 14.09
CA ASP A 124 -19.45 9.80 14.56
C ASP A 124 -19.47 9.94 16.09
N ASP A 125 -20.40 10.75 16.57
CA ASP A 125 -20.62 10.94 18.01
C ASP A 125 -21.66 9.91 18.46
N GLY A 126 -21.19 8.83 19.06
CA GLY A 126 -22.03 7.78 19.61
C GLY A 126 -22.87 8.26 20.81
N ALA A 127 -23.98 7.57 21.06
CA ALA A 127 -24.92 7.91 22.13
C ALA A 127 -24.35 7.78 23.55
N ASP A 128 -23.20 7.12 23.73
CA ASP A 128 -22.62 6.74 25.01
C ASP A 128 -21.40 7.60 25.43
N GLY A 129 -21.24 8.80 24.84
CA GLY A 129 -20.05 9.64 25.08
C GLY A 129 -18.77 9.05 24.49
N LEU A 130 -18.90 8.12 23.57
CA LEU A 130 -17.81 7.58 22.78
C LEU A 130 -17.86 8.17 21.37
N ARG A 131 -16.76 8.71 20.94
CA ARG A 131 -16.60 9.19 19.56
C ARG A 131 -15.85 8.16 18.74
N ALA A 132 -16.43 7.77 17.62
CA ALA A 132 -15.79 6.91 16.63
C ALA A 132 -15.02 7.79 15.63
N LEU A 133 -13.71 7.58 15.53
CA LEU A 133 -12.86 8.20 14.51
C LEU A 133 -12.61 7.20 13.40
N ASN A 134 -12.93 7.56 12.16
CA ASN A 134 -12.77 6.70 11.01
C ASN A 134 -11.84 7.34 9.97
N VAL A 135 -10.81 6.59 9.58
CA VAL A 135 -9.87 6.96 8.52
C VAL A 135 -9.94 5.92 7.42
N VAL A 136 -10.23 6.35 6.22
CA VAL A 136 -10.19 5.51 5.02
C VAL A 136 -9.05 5.99 4.15
N VAL A 137 -8.07 5.12 3.89
CA VAL A 137 -6.95 5.38 2.98
C VAL A 137 -7.13 4.54 1.74
N ALA A 138 -7.07 5.15 0.56
CA ALA A 138 -7.20 4.48 -0.72
C ALA A 138 -6.02 4.78 -1.64
N TRP A 139 -5.66 3.84 -2.50
CA TRP A 139 -4.59 4.00 -3.47
C TRP A 139 -4.86 3.19 -4.74
N ALA A 140 -4.19 3.58 -5.83
CA ALA A 140 -4.18 2.81 -7.05
C ALA A 140 -3.01 1.83 -7.06
N GLN A 141 -3.28 0.56 -7.33
CA GLN A 141 -2.24 -0.46 -7.41
C GLN A 141 -1.33 -0.29 -8.64
N ARG A 142 -1.86 0.33 -9.70
CA ARG A 142 -1.11 0.75 -10.88
C ARG A 142 -1.23 2.26 -11.02
N GLN A 143 -0.18 2.97 -10.70
CA GLN A 143 -0.12 4.40 -10.98
C GLN A 143 0.32 4.56 -12.45
N THR A 144 -0.63 4.83 -13.32
CA THR A 144 -0.37 5.22 -14.72
C THR A 144 -0.63 6.71 -14.81
N GLY A 145 0.44 7.52 -14.77
CA GLY A 145 0.34 8.96 -15.06
C GLY A 145 0.80 9.88 -13.93
N SER A 146 0.97 11.13 -14.31
CA SER A 146 1.38 12.24 -13.46
C SER A 146 0.40 12.48 -12.31
N ALA A 147 0.90 12.90 -11.18
CA ALA A 147 0.18 13.19 -9.92
C ALA A 147 -0.94 14.26 -10.03
N ALA A 148 -1.20 14.81 -11.20
CA ALA A 148 -2.11 15.92 -11.42
C ALA A 148 -3.53 15.53 -11.84
N ASP A 149 -3.81 14.26 -12.11
CA ASP A 149 -5.12 13.89 -12.64
C ASP A 149 -6.15 13.69 -11.54
N SER A 150 -7.05 14.65 -11.42
CA SER A 150 -8.31 14.56 -10.68
C SER A 150 -9.20 13.37 -11.12
N ALA A 151 -8.89 12.74 -12.25
CA ALA A 151 -9.40 11.43 -12.68
C ALA A 151 -8.88 10.25 -11.83
N ALA A 152 -7.88 10.48 -10.98
CA ALA A 152 -7.26 9.45 -10.15
C ALA A 152 -8.22 8.83 -9.12
N ALA A 153 -9.30 9.50 -8.72
CA ALA A 153 -10.31 8.91 -7.84
C ALA A 153 -11.02 7.71 -8.48
N ALA A 154 -11.15 7.68 -9.80
CA ALA A 154 -11.76 6.56 -10.54
C ALA A 154 -10.86 5.32 -10.62
N GLY A 155 -9.57 5.47 -10.33
CA GLY A 155 -8.57 4.38 -10.34
C GLY A 155 -8.20 3.81 -8.98
N LEU A 156 -8.85 4.28 -7.90
CA LEU A 156 -8.60 3.77 -6.54
C LEU A 156 -9.23 2.39 -6.38
N ASP A 157 -8.40 1.36 -6.50
CA ASP A 157 -8.85 -0.05 -6.47
C ASP A 157 -8.58 -0.73 -5.12
N LYS A 158 -7.81 -0.11 -4.24
CA LYS A 158 -7.46 -0.61 -2.92
C LYS A 158 -7.80 0.39 -1.83
N THR A 159 -8.32 -0.11 -0.73
CA THR A 159 -8.67 0.69 0.44
C THR A 159 -8.21 0.00 1.72
N PHE A 160 -7.77 0.80 2.68
CA PHE A 160 -7.54 0.40 4.07
C PHE A 160 -8.41 1.27 4.96
N LYS A 161 -9.13 0.66 5.90
CA LYS A 161 -10.01 1.36 6.84
C LYS A 161 -9.53 1.12 8.26
N LEU A 162 -9.51 2.18 9.06
CA LEU A 162 -9.21 2.13 10.47
C LEU A 162 -10.26 2.93 11.22
N THR A 163 -10.91 2.30 12.20
CA THR A 163 -11.83 2.97 13.11
C THR A 163 -11.31 2.80 14.54
N THR A 164 -11.23 3.89 15.28
CA THR A 164 -10.87 3.89 16.70
C THR A 164 -11.92 4.63 17.49
N TYR A 165 -12.05 4.28 18.77
CA TYR A 165 -13.01 4.93 19.68
C TYR A 165 -12.26 5.71 20.73
N VAL A 166 -12.82 6.82 21.11
CA VAL A 166 -12.30 7.71 22.15
C VAL A 166 -13.43 8.14 23.06
N SER A 167 -13.17 8.16 24.35
CA SER A 167 -14.07 8.79 25.33
C SER A 167 -13.85 10.28 25.35
N GLU A 168 -14.93 11.03 25.37
CA GLU A 168 -14.91 12.47 25.65
C GLU A 168 -14.46 12.79 27.09
#